data_1228a609ce5a9be74be42318631a4d95
#
_entry.id   1228a609ce5a9be74be42318631a4d95
#
_cell.length_a   1.000
_cell.length_b   1.000
_cell.length_c   1.000
_cell.angle_alpha   90.00
_cell.angle_beta   90.00
_cell.angle_gamma   90.00
#
_symmetry.space_group_name_H-M   'P 1'
#
loop_
_entity.id
_entity.type
_entity.pdbx_description
1 polymer ?
#
loop_
_entity_poly.entity_id
_entity_poly.type
_entity_poly.pdbx_seq_one_letter_code
_entity_poly.pdbx_strand_id
1 'polypeptide(L)'
;IGIGTMLATRISFLLTAGWWLVFTLPMLRHVHQKHGIDPERNIVLHTLRNVKDTCCMILKNKSVVFFIIAYFFYIDGVGTIIHMATVFGDSCGLGSMDMMVVLLVVQIVAFPFAILYGKLAERFGSRTMILTGIATYIVVCFVAFRLSTLRDFLILAVLVGTAQGGIQALSRSFFGKLVPQESASEYFGFFDVFGKFSAVIGPTLFGIVAQA
;
A
#
# COMPACT_ATOMS: atom_id res chain seq x y z
N ILE A 1 12.25 30.27 19.34
CA ILE A 1 13.35 30.17 18.37
C ILE A 1 12.69 29.74 17.07
N GLY A 2 12.37 30.70 16.19
CA GLY A 2 11.77 30.42 14.89
C GLY A 2 12.83 29.88 13.94
N ILE A 3 12.95 28.58 13.86
CA ILE A 3 13.68 27.92 12.76
C ILE A 3 12.83 28.19 11.52
N GLY A 4 13.41 28.91 10.54
CA GLY A 4 12.69 29.17 9.29
C GLY A 4 12.20 27.85 8.68
N THR A 5 11.00 27.80 8.13
CA THR A 5 10.36 26.59 7.59
C THR A 5 11.28 25.82 6.63
N MET A 6 12.09 26.54 5.85
CA MET A 6 13.05 25.95 4.93
C MET A 6 14.20 25.22 5.65
N LEU A 7 14.68 25.71 6.78
CA LEU A 7 15.72 25.07 7.57
C LEU A 7 15.15 23.82 8.29
N ALA A 8 13.93 23.90 8.81
CA ALA A 8 13.23 22.76 9.41
C ALA A 8 13.06 21.62 8.42
N THR A 9 12.66 21.92 7.18
CA THR A 9 12.53 20.92 6.12
C THR A 9 13.89 20.26 5.77
N ARG A 10 14.95 21.04 5.66
CA ARG A 10 16.31 20.50 5.42
C ARG A 10 16.78 19.58 6.53
N ILE A 11 16.53 19.96 7.79
CA ILE A 11 16.87 19.13 8.95
C ILE A 11 16.08 17.84 8.93
N SER A 12 14.78 17.87 8.57
CA SER A 12 13.94 16.67 8.47
C SER A 12 14.48 15.66 7.43
N PHE A 13 14.96 16.14 6.27
CA PHE A 13 15.61 15.26 5.29
C PHE A 13 16.89 14.62 5.83
N LEU A 14 17.74 15.39 6.54
CA LEU A 14 18.97 14.86 7.14
C LEU A 14 18.67 13.83 8.24
N LEU A 15 17.66 14.08 9.07
CA LEU A 15 17.22 13.14 10.09
C LEU A 15 16.70 11.83 9.46
N THR A 16 15.89 11.94 8.40
CA THR A 16 15.38 10.77 7.67
C THR A 16 16.54 9.97 7.02
N ALA A 17 17.50 10.65 6.41
CA ALA A 17 18.67 10.00 5.82
C ALA A 17 19.52 9.29 6.89
N GLY A 18 19.75 9.95 8.03
CA GLY A 18 20.44 9.35 9.17
C GLY A 18 19.71 8.14 9.74
N TRP A 19 18.40 8.23 9.86
CA TRP A 19 17.54 7.11 10.28
C TRP A 19 17.70 5.91 9.35
N TRP A 20 17.57 6.10 8.07
CA TRP A 20 17.76 5.03 7.08
C TRP A 20 19.16 4.41 7.17
N LEU A 21 20.20 5.23 7.25
CA LEU A 21 21.58 4.74 7.37
C LEU A 21 21.74 3.83 8.59
N VAL A 22 21.31 4.29 9.77
CA VAL A 22 21.43 3.55 11.03
C VAL A 22 20.73 2.20 10.95
N PHE A 23 19.53 2.12 10.39
CA PHE A 23 18.76 0.86 10.30
C PHE A 23 19.18 -0.03 9.12
N THR A 24 19.83 0.53 8.10
CA THR A 24 20.37 -0.26 6.98
C THR A 24 21.69 -0.98 7.36
N LEU A 25 22.51 -0.38 8.21
CA LEU A 25 23.80 -0.98 8.62
C LEU A 25 23.66 -2.39 9.25
N PRO A 26 22.73 -2.65 10.19
CA PRO A 26 22.52 -3.99 10.73
C PRO A 26 22.05 -4.98 9.64
N MET A 27 21.20 -4.53 8.71
CA MET A 27 20.74 -5.36 7.60
C MET A 27 21.92 -5.81 6.72
N LEU A 28 22.79 -4.90 6.32
CA LEU A 28 23.97 -5.20 5.50
C LEU A 28 24.96 -6.14 6.19
N ARG A 29 25.04 -6.09 7.54
CA ARG A 29 25.97 -6.92 8.31
C ARG A 29 25.44 -8.32 8.58
N HIS A 30 24.12 -8.51 8.74
CA HIS A 30 23.55 -9.76 9.23
C HIS A 30 22.72 -10.50 8.18
N VAL A 31 22.30 -9.83 7.10
CA VAL A 31 21.47 -10.45 6.07
C VAL A 31 22.36 -10.83 4.88
N HIS A 32 22.58 -12.12 4.69
CA HIS A 32 23.28 -12.67 3.54
C HIS A 32 22.30 -13.37 2.61
N GLN A 33 22.44 -13.13 1.32
CA GLN A 33 21.63 -13.79 0.31
C GLN A 33 22.02 -15.27 0.24
N LYS A 34 21.12 -16.17 0.64
CA LYS A 34 21.39 -17.62 0.67
C LYS A 34 21.26 -18.29 -0.72
N HIS A 35 20.45 -17.71 -1.60
CA HIS A 35 20.20 -18.22 -2.95
C HIS A 35 20.45 -17.08 -3.93
N GLY A 36 21.68 -17.00 -4.42
CA GLY A 36 22.06 -16.12 -5.52
C GLY A 36 22.06 -16.90 -6.82
N ILE A 37 21.61 -16.27 -7.89
CA ILE A 37 21.81 -16.77 -9.25
C ILE A 37 23.11 -16.19 -9.73
N ASP A 38 24.01 -17.05 -10.28
CA ASP A 38 25.27 -16.59 -10.86
C ASP A 38 25.01 -15.57 -11.98
N PRO A 39 25.78 -14.48 -12.05
CA PRO A 39 25.55 -13.44 -13.05
C PRO A 39 25.86 -13.99 -14.45
N GLU A 40 24.81 -14.21 -15.23
CA GLU A 40 24.93 -14.58 -16.63
C GLU A 40 25.38 -13.40 -17.51
N ARG A 41 26.11 -13.70 -18.56
CA ARG A 41 26.74 -12.69 -19.46
C ARG A 41 25.77 -11.79 -20.20
N ASN A 42 24.47 -12.18 -20.30
CA ASN A 42 23.40 -11.42 -20.96
C ASN A 42 22.20 -11.20 -20.03
N ILE A 43 22.42 -10.45 -18.93
CA ILE A 43 21.44 -10.21 -17.87
C ILE A 43 20.10 -9.68 -18.40
N VAL A 44 20.12 -8.71 -19.33
CA VAL A 44 18.88 -8.06 -19.84
C VAL A 44 18.01 -9.06 -20.64
N LEU A 45 18.61 -9.84 -21.54
CA LEU A 45 17.85 -10.78 -22.37
C LEU A 45 17.29 -11.95 -21.53
N HIS A 46 18.07 -12.42 -20.56
CA HIS A 46 17.67 -13.45 -19.62
C HIS A 46 16.52 -12.95 -18.72
N THR A 47 16.62 -11.72 -18.20
CA THR A 47 15.55 -11.11 -17.39
C THR A 47 14.25 -10.97 -18.19
N LEU A 48 14.30 -10.49 -19.44
CA LEU A 48 13.11 -10.38 -20.27
C LEU A 48 12.47 -11.75 -20.58
N ARG A 49 13.29 -12.77 -20.79
CA ARG A 49 12.80 -14.14 -20.98
C ARG A 49 12.14 -14.68 -19.72
N ASN A 50 12.75 -14.50 -18.56
CA ASN A 50 12.20 -14.90 -17.27
C ASN A 50 10.87 -14.19 -16.99
N VAL A 51 10.78 -12.89 -17.25
CA VAL A 51 9.52 -12.13 -17.11
C VAL A 51 8.42 -12.73 -17.99
N LYS A 52 8.73 -13.07 -19.25
CA LYS A 52 7.77 -13.72 -20.16
C LYS A 52 7.34 -15.09 -19.65
N ASP A 53 8.28 -15.90 -19.20
CA ASP A 53 8.01 -17.24 -18.68
C ASP A 53 7.17 -17.19 -17.40
N THR A 54 7.46 -16.24 -16.50
CA THR A 54 6.66 -15.95 -15.30
C THR A 54 5.26 -15.50 -15.66
N CYS A 55 5.09 -14.61 -16.64
CA CYS A 55 3.76 -14.22 -17.13
C CYS A 55 2.98 -15.46 -17.63
N CYS A 56 3.62 -16.32 -18.40
CA CYS A 56 2.98 -17.55 -18.89
C CYS A 56 2.59 -18.50 -17.75
N MET A 57 3.43 -18.64 -16.73
CA MET A 57 3.13 -19.44 -15.53
C MET A 57 1.96 -18.87 -14.73
N ILE A 58 1.94 -17.54 -14.52
CA ILE A 58 0.85 -16.84 -13.83
C ILE A 58 -0.47 -17.07 -14.58
N LEU A 59 -0.49 -16.89 -15.89
CA LEU A 59 -1.70 -17.05 -16.72
C LEU A 59 -2.26 -18.49 -16.70
N LYS A 60 -1.43 -19.49 -16.46
CA LYS A 60 -1.88 -20.88 -16.30
C LYS A 60 -2.61 -21.12 -14.97
N ASN A 61 -2.31 -20.35 -13.92
CA ASN A 61 -2.93 -20.49 -12.61
C ASN A 61 -4.11 -19.54 -12.47
N LYS A 62 -5.32 -20.02 -12.76
CA LYS A 62 -6.54 -19.23 -12.70
C LYS A 62 -6.75 -18.53 -11.36
N SER A 63 -6.43 -19.18 -10.23
CA SER A 63 -6.61 -18.60 -8.90
C SER A 63 -5.70 -17.38 -8.68
N VAL A 64 -4.46 -17.45 -9.14
CA VAL A 64 -3.50 -16.33 -9.08
C VAL A 64 -3.96 -15.18 -9.97
N VAL A 65 -4.39 -15.48 -11.21
CA VAL A 65 -4.89 -14.46 -12.15
C VAL A 65 -6.10 -13.72 -11.58
N PHE A 66 -7.11 -14.43 -11.11
CA PHE A 66 -8.30 -13.82 -10.52
C PHE A 66 -7.95 -12.99 -9.28
N PHE A 67 -7.01 -13.45 -8.47
CA PHE A 67 -6.57 -12.69 -7.31
C PHE A 67 -5.84 -11.40 -7.72
N ILE A 68 -4.91 -11.45 -8.68
CA ILE A 68 -4.17 -10.26 -9.16
C ILE A 68 -5.14 -9.22 -9.76
N ILE A 69 -6.12 -9.67 -10.56
CA ILE A 69 -7.14 -8.76 -11.13
C ILE A 69 -7.97 -8.12 -10.02
N ALA A 70 -8.46 -8.91 -9.08
CA ALA A 70 -9.21 -8.38 -7.94
C ALA A 70 -8.36 -7.42 -7.10
N TYR A 71 -7.11 -7.80 -6.82
CA TYR A 71 -6.13 -6.98 -6.10
C TYR A 71 -5.91 -5.64 -6.79
N PHE A 72 -5.72 -5.65 -8.09
CA PHE A 72 -5.52 -4.44 -8.89
C PHE A 72 -6.64 -3.42 -8.66
N PHE A 73 -7.90 -3.84 -8.75
CA PHE A 73 -9.04 -2.94 -8.59
C PHE A 73 -9.24 -2.46 -7.15
N TYR A 74 -9.18 -3.35 -6.16
CA TYR A 74 -9.42 -2.89 -4.79
C TYR A 74 -8.26 -2.10 -4.20
N ILE A 75 -7.00 -2.40 -4.58
CA ILE A 75 -5.86 -1.64 -4.08
C ILE A 75 -5.77 -0.26 -4.73
N ASP A 76 -6.22 -0.13 -5.98
CA ASP A 76 -6.41 1.16 -6.64
C ASP A 76 -7.42 2.05 -5.87
N GLY A 77 -8.57 1.49 -5.52
CA GLY A 77 -9.56 2.21 -4.70
C GLY A 77 -9.01 2.61 -3.33
N VAL A 78 -8.32 1.71 -2.64
CA VAL A 78 -7.67 1.98 -1.35
C VAL A 78 -6.63 3.09 -1.50
N GLY A 79 -5.75 2.98 -2.50
CA GLY A 79 -4.71 3.97 -2.78
C GLY A 79 -5.29 5.34 -3.13
N THR A 80 -6.35 5.37 -3.93
CA THR A 80 -7.04 6.61 -4.32
C THR A 80 -7.59 7.33 -3.10
N ILE A 81 -8.28 6.63 -2.20
CA ILE A 81 -8.81 7.24 -0.97
C ILE A 81 -7.68 7.85 -0.13
N ILE A 82 -6.56 7.13 0.04
CA ILE A 82 -5.42 7.59 0.85
C ILE A 82 -4.75 8.81 0.22
N HIS A 83 -4.46 8.76 -1.09
CA HIS A 83 -3.73 9.83 -1.77
C HIS A 83 -4.59 11.06 -2.04
N MET A 84 -5.89 10.88 -2.31
CA MET A 84 -6.79 11.99 -2.60
C MET A 84 -7.43 12.60 -1.34
N ALA A 85 -7.29 11.98 -0.17
CA ALA A 85 -7.82 12.51 1.08
C ALA A 85 -7.33 13.93 1.40
N THR A 86 -6.05 14.22 1.14
CA THR A 86 -5.47 15.56 1.36
C THR A 86 -6.00 16.58 0.37
N VAL A 87 -6.13 16.21 -0.91
CA VAL A 87 -6.68 17.08 -1.96
C VAL A 87 -8.15 17.40 -1.67
N PHE A 88 -8.90 16.38 -1.26
CA PHE A 88 -10.30 16.54 -0.89
C PHE A 88 -10.47 17.40 0.38
N GLY A 89 -9.63 17.22 1.39
CA GLY A 89 -9.61 18.03 2.59
C GLY A 89 -9.33 19.51 2.31
N ASP A 90 -8.37 19.79 1.42
CA ASP A 90 -8.07 21.15 0.96
C ASP A 90 -9.28 21.78 0.25
N SER A 91 -9.97 21.03 -0.60
CA SER A 91 -11.20 21.48 -1.27
C SER A 91 -12.36 21.76 -0.29
N CYS A 92 -12.37 21.13 0.87
CA CYS A 92 -13.30 21.41 1.98
C CYS A 92 -12.85 22.59 2.88
N GLY A 93 -11.73 23.25 2.55
CA GLY A 93 -11.20 24.39 3.30
C GLY A 93 -10.43 24.03 4.56
N LEU A 94 -10.00 22.78 4.72
CA LEU A 94 -9.17 22.36 5.85
C LEU A 94 -7.72 22.77 5.62
N GLY A 95 -7.08 23.29 6.67
CA GLY A 95 -5.68 23.69 6.62
C GLY A 95 -4.72 22.49 6.53
N SER A 96 -3.52 22.73 6.00
CA SER A 96 -2.47 21.69 5.90
C SER A 96 -2.15 21.04 7.25
N MET A 97 -2.24 21.80 8.36
CA MET A 97 -2.00 21.28 9.70
C MET A 97 -3.10 20.29 10.13
N ASP A 98 -4.36 20.59 9.81
CA ASP A 98 -5.50 19.69 10.08
C ASP A 98 -5.34 18.37 9.32
N MET A 99 -4.92 18.45 8.07
CA MET A 99 -4.65 17.26 7.25
C MET A 99 -3.48 16.42 7.78
N MET A 100 -2.43 17.06 8.31
CA MET A 100 -1.34 16.32 8.97
C MET A 100 -1.84 15.57 10.22
N VAL A 101 -2.73 16.18 11.02
CA VAL A 101 -3.34 15.50 12.18
C VAL A 101 -4.20 14.32 11.72
N VAL A 102 -5.01 14.48 10.68
CA VAL A 102 -5.83 13.42 10.12
C VAL A 102 -4.96 12.24 9.67
N LEU A 103 -3.88 12.50 8.92
CA LEU A 103 -2.94 11.45 8.49
C LEU A 103 -2.24 10.74 9.65
N LEU A 104 -1.87 11.48 10.70
CA LEU A 104 -1.30 10.92 11.93
C LEU A 104 -2.29 9.95 12.61
N VAL A 105 -3.55 10.35 12.73
CA VAL A 105 -4.60 9.51 13.32
C VAL A 105 -4.76 8.21 12.52
N VAL A 106 -4.76 8.27 11.20
CA VAL A 106 -4.78 7.06 10.34
C VAL A 106 -3.66 6.11 10.71
N GLN A 107 -2.42 6.60 10.83
CA GLN A 107 -1.25 5.76 11.11
C GLN A 107 -1.27 5.17 12.53
N ILE A 108 -1.68 5.95 13.53
CA ILE A 108 -1.80 5.49 14.90
C ILE A 108 -2.84 4.37 15.01
N VAL A 109 -3.97 4.51 14.32
CA VAL A 109 -5.03 3.49 14.30
C VAL A 109 -4.62 2.28 13.45
N ALA A 110 -3.96 2.48 12.31
CA ALA A 110 -3.59 1.40 11.40
C ALA A 110 -2.63 0.39 12.04
N PHE A 111 -1.73 0.83 12.91
CA PHE A 111 -0.74 -0.05 13.55
C PHE A 111 -1.37 -1.16 14.39
N PRO A 112 -2.20 -0.88 15.42
CA PRO A 112 -2.83 -1.94 16.21
C PRO A 112 -3.82 -2.78 15.40
N PHE A 113 -4.54 -2.17 14.45
CA PHE A 113 -5.47 -2.91 13.60
C PHE A 113 -4.76 -3.83 12.60
N ALA A 114 -3.57 -3.52 12.12
CA ALA A 114 -2.78 -4.44 11.30
C ALA A 114 -2.46 -5.73 12.07
N ILE A 115 -2.10 -5.62 13.35
CA ILE A 115 -1.85 -6.78 14.22
C ILE A 115 -3.16 -7.57 14.47
N LEU A 116 -4.24 -6.84 14.73
CA LEU A 116 -5.57 -7.45 14.95
C LEU A 116 -6.04 -8.22 13.72
N TYR A 117 -5.91 -7.64 12.53
CA TYR A 117 -6.24 -8.30 11.27
C TYR A 117 -5.42 -9.58 11.05
N GLY A 118 -4.12 -9.55 11.39
CA GLY A 118 -3.28 -10.75 11.35
C GLY A 118 -3.83 -11.88 12.23
N LYS A 119 -4.14 -11.59 13.49
CA LYS A 119 -4.71 -12.56 14.44
C LYS A 119 -6.10 -13.05 14.02
N LEU A 120 -6.96 -12.16 13.55
CA LEU A 120 -8.30 -12.53 13.05
C LEU A 120 -8.22 -13.37 11.77
N ALA A 121 -7.22 -13.14 10.93
CA ALA A 121 -7.02 -13.93 9.72
C ALA A 121 -6.59 -15.37 9.99
N GLU A 122 -5.97 -15.66 11.15
CA GLU A 122 -5.71 -17.02 11.60
C GLU A 122 -7.01 -17.76 11.94
N ARG A 123 -8.00 -17.06 12.51
CA ARG A 123 -9.27 -17.63 12.93
C ARG A 123 -10.32 -17.70 11.81
N PHE A 124 -10.47 -16.62 11.06
CA PHE A 124 -11.54 -16.46 10.05
C PHE A 124 -11.06 -16.65 8.60
N GLY A 125 -9.75 -16.80 8.41
CA GLY A 125 -9.13 -16.92 7.10
C GLY A 125 -8.79 -15.57 6.45
N SER A 126 -7.68 -15.54 5.74
CA SER A 126 -7.17 -14.31 5.09
C SER A 126 -8.16 -13.74 4.05
N ARG A 127 -8.87 -14.61 3.30
CA ARG A 127 -9.87 -14.19 2.31
C ARG A 127 -11.01 -13.40 2.95
N THR A 128 -11.58 -13.90 4.04
CA THR A 128 -12.69 -13.24 4.75
C THR A 128 -12.26 -11.88 5.28
N MET A 129 -11.06 -11.80 5.84
CA MET A 129 -10.53 -10.55 6.38
C MET A 129 -10.22 -9.52 5.30
N ILE A 130 -9.74 -9.93 4.12
CA ILE A 130 -9.59 -9.02 2.97
C ILE A 130 -10.96 -8.47 2.54
N LEU A 131 -11.98 -9.32 2.44
CA LEU A 131 -13.35 -8.89 2.10
C LEU A 131 -13.92 -7.94 3.15
N THR A 132 -13.66 -8.16 4.44
CA THR A 132 -14.04 -7.22 5.51
C THR A 132 -13.36 -5.87 5.33
N GLY A 133 -12.06 -5.86 4.98
CA GLY A 133 -11.34 -4.62 4.67
C GLY A 133 -11.96 -3.87 3.48
N ILE A 134 -12.29 -4.58 2.39
CA ILE A 134 -12.96 -3.99 1.22
C ILE A 134 -14.33 -3.43 1.62
N ALA A 135 -15.12 -4.16 2.41
CA ALA A 135 -16.41 -3.69 2.90
C ALA A 135 -16.25 -2.41 3.75
N THR A 136 -15.23 -2.33 4.59
CA THR A 136 -14.93 -1.11 5.34
C THR A 136 -14.63 0.07 4.42
N TYR A 137 -13.86 -0.13 3.34
CA TYR A 137 -13.60 0.94 2.36
C TYR A 137 -14.86 1.36 1.58
N ILE A 138 -15.79 0.45 1.31
CA ILE A 138 -17.10 0.81 0.75
C ILE A 138 -17.85 1.72 1.72
N VAL A 139 -17.86 1.41 3.02
CA VAL A 139 -18.48 2.28 4.04
C VAL A 139 -17.78 3.64 4.10
N VAL A 140 -16.43 3.65 4.03
CA VAL A 140 -15.63 4.89 3.94
C VAL A 140 -16.10 5.77 2.78
N CYS A 141 -16.34 5.22 1.59
CA CYS A 141 -16.84 5.97 0.44
C CYS A 141 -18.22 6.60 0.72
N PHE A 142 -19.14 5.86 1.36
CA PHE A 142 -20.45 6.42 1.71
C PHE A 142 -20.37 7.53 2.77
N VAL A 143 -19.49 7.38 3.76
CA VAL A 143 -19.24 8.42 4.78
C VAL A 143 -18.62 9.65 4.14
N ALA A 144 -17.68 9.44 3.19
CA ALA A 144 -17.00 10.53 2.48
C ALA A 144 -17.96 11.47 1.73
N PHE A 145 -19.11 10.98 1.29
CA PHE A 145 -20.14 11.81 0.62
C PHE A 145 -20.70 12.95 1.47
N ARG A 146 -20.57 12.86 2.79
CA ARG A 146 -21.12 13.85 3.76
C ARG A 146 -20.05 14.64 4.51
N LEU A 147 -18.79 14.53 4.10
CA LEU A 147 -17.69 15.21 4.78
C LEU A 147 -17.79 16.72 4.57
N SER A 148 -17.74 17.47 5.66
CA SER A 148 -17.69 18.93 5.62
C SER A 148 -16.87 19.54 6.76
N THR A 149 -16.61 18.80 7.82
CA THR A 149 -15.91 19.31 9.00
C THR A 149 -14.67 18.47 9.34
N LEU A 150 -13.73 19.08 10.08
CA LEU A 150 -12.57 18.35 10.59
C LEU A 150 -12.95 17.11 11.42
N ARG A 151 -14.05 17.17 12.15
CA ARG A 151 -14.56 16.02 12.92
C ARG A 151 -14.92 14.86 12.03
N ASP A 152 -15.57 15.12 10.90
CA ASP A 152 -15.95 14.08 9.93
C ASP A 152 -14.71 13.43 9.32
N PHE A 153 -13.68 14.23 9.00
CA PHE A 153 -12.39 13.73 8.53
C PHE A 153 -11.66 12.88 9.57
N LEU A 154 -11.73 13.22 10.86
CA LEU A 154 -11.16 12.39 11.93
C LEU A 154 -11.89 11.06 12.08
N ILE A 155 -13.22 11.05 11.99
CA ILE A 155 -14.01 9.81 12.00
C ILE A 155 -13.63 8.95 10.80
N LEU A 156 -13.53 9.55 9.61
CA LEU A 156 -13.10 8.86 8.41
C LEU A 156 -11.68 8.29 8.56
N ALA A 157 -10.76 9.06 9.14
CA ALA A 157 -9.39 8.64 9.42
C ALA A 157 -9.33 7.39 10.30
N VAL A 158 -10.16 7.32 11.34
CA VAL A 158 -10.28 6.12 12.19
C VAL A 158 -10.79 4.94 11.37
N LEU A 159 -11.84 5.11 10.57
CA LEU A 159 -12.38 4.03 9.71
C LEU A 159 -11.33 3.55 8.71
N VAL A 160 -10.66 4.44 8.00
CA VAL A 160 -9.57 4.09 7.06
C VAL A 160 -8.46 3.35 7.80
N GLY A 161 -8.01 3.86 8.94
CA GLY A 161 -6.96 3.26 9.76
C GLY A 161 -7.30 1.81 10.16
N THR A 162 -8.55 1.50 10.47
CA THR A 162 -8.95 0.13 10.85
C THR A 162 -8.70 -0.89 9.75
N ALA A 163 -8.79 -0.52 8.48
CA ALA A 163 -8.68 -1.45 7.35
C ALA A 163 -7.33 -1.37 6.61
N GLN A 164 -6.69 -0.20 6.58
CA GLN A 164 -5.53 0.10 5.74
C GLN A 164 -4.36 -0.88 5.95
N GLY A 165 -3.88 -1.01 7.19
CA GLY A 165 -2.73 -1.87 7.48
C GLY A 165 -3.05 -3.34 7.26
N GLY A 166 -4.26 -3.77 7.65
CA GLY A 166 -4.73 -5.14 7.54
C GLY A 166 -4.87 -5.60 6.10
N ILE A 167 -5.55 -4.82 5.24
CA ILE A 167 -5.80 -5.22 3.85
C ILE A 167 -4.52 -5.36 3.04
N GLN A 168 -3.55 -4.46 3.21
CA GLN A 168 -2.27 -4.52 2.51
C GLN A 168 -1.44 -5.73 2.94
N ALA A 169 -1.28 -5.94 4.25
CA ALA A 169 -0.52 -7.05 4.81
C ALA A 169 -1.13 -8.41 4.45
N LEU A 170 -2.45 -8.55 4.58
CA LEU A 170 -3.14 -9.81 4.28
C LEU A 170 -3.19 -10.12 2.80
N SER A 171 -3.29 -9.12 1.92
CA SER A 171 -3.23 -9.32 0.47
C SER A 171 -1.90 -9.94 0.06
N ARG A 172 -0.80 -9.40 0.59
CA ARG A 172 0.54 -9.94 0.34
C ARG A 172 0.73 -11.34 0.92
N SER A 173 0.26 -11.57 2.16
CA SER A 173 0.30 -12.89 2.81
C SER A 173 -0.56 -13.91 2.06
N PHE A 174 -1.75 -13.54 1.63
CA PHE A 174 -2.65 -14.42 0.89
C PHE A 174 -2.08 -14.77 -0.48
N PHE A 175 -1.51 -13.79 -1.19
CA PHE A 175 -0.81 -14.04 -2.45
C PHE A 175 0.33 -15.05 -2.27
N GLY A 176 1.15 -14.90 -1.23
CA GLY A 176 2.23 -15.84 -0.92
C GLY A 176 1.77 -17.29 -0.67
N LYS A 177 0.51 -17.49 -0.24
CA LYS A 177 -0.09 -18.82 -0.09
C LYS A 177 -0.60 -19.42 -1.41
N LEU A 178 -0.79 -18.59 -2.44
CA LEU A 178 -1.28 -19.01 -3.75
C LEU A 178 -0.15 -19.38 -4.72
N VAL A 179 1.07 -18.89 -4.47
CA VAL A 179 2.20 -19.04 -5.37
C VAL A 179 3.14 -20.16 -4.93
N PRO A 180 3.82 -20.87 -5.87
CA PRO A 180 4.84 -21.85 -5.56
C PRO A 180 6.04 -21.20 -4.87
N GLN A 181 6.57 -21.84 -3.82
CA GLN A 181 7.68 -21.28 -3.05
C GLN A 181 8.98 -21.14 -3.87
N GLU A 182 9.19 -22.04 -4.84
CA GLU A 182 10.39 -22.08 -5.68
C GLU A 182 10.53 -20.85 -6.59
N SER A 183 9.43 -20.28 -7.05
CA SER A 183 9.38 -19.09 -7.93
C SER A 183 8.73 -17.87 -7.26
N ALA A 184 8.60 -17.88 -5.94
CA ALA A 184 7.89 -16.83 -5.19
C ALA A 184 8.42 -15.42 -5.47
N SER A 185 9.74 -15.22 -5.59
CA SER A 185 10.34 -13.93 -5.87
C SER A 185 9.87 -13.31 -7.19
N GLU A 186 9.75 -14.11 -8.25
CA GLU A 186 9.29 -13.67 -9.56
C GLU A 186 7.80 -13.30 -9.53
N TYR A 187 6.97 -14.12 -8.87
CA TYR A 187 5.56 -13.84 -8.68
C TYR A 187 5.33 -12.56 -7.86
N PHE A 188 6.10 -12.36 -6.78
CA PHE A 188 6.01 -11.13 -5.99
C PHE A 188 6.48 -9.90 -6.76
N GLY A 189 7.51 -10.01 -7.59
CA GLY A 189 7.92 -8.95 -8.49
C GLY A 189 6.78 -8.51 -9.42
N PHE A 190 6.07 -9.47 -10.02
CA PHE A 190 4.91 -9.21 -10.86
C PHE A 190 3.75 -8.58 -10.06
N PHE A 191 3.44 -9.11 -8.88
CA PHE A 191 2.43 -8.58 -7.99
C PHE A 191 2.70 -7.11 -7.60
N ASP A 192 3.95 -6.77 -7.27
CA ASP A 192 4.34 -5.41 -6.89
C ASP A 192 4.24 -4.43 -8.08
N VAL A 193 4.57 -4.88 -9.29
CA VAL A 193 4.37 -4.09 -10.52
C VAL A 193 2.89 -3.76 -10.71
N PHE A 194 2.00 -4.74 -10.62
CA PHE A 194 0.56 -4.52 -10.76
C PHE A 194 0.02 -3.59 -9.67
N GLY A 195 0.46 -3.74 -8.42
CA GLY A 195 0.09 -2.86 -7.32
C GLY A 195 0.52 -1.41 -7.52
N LYS A 196 1.67 -1.18 -8.18
CA LYS A 196 2.12 0.17 -8.52
C LYS A 196 1.36 0.78 -9.71
N PHE A 197 1.06 -0.03 -10.73
CA PHE A 197 0.27 0.45 -11.86
C PHE A 197 -1.18 0.77 -11.47
N SER A 198 -1.77 0.06 -10.52
CA SER A 198 -3.11 0.38 -10.02
C SER A 198 -3.18 1.80 -9.45
N ALA A 199 -2.14 2.27 -8.78
CA ALA A 199 -2.10 3.61 -8.18
C ALA A 199 -2.20 4.79 -9.19
N VAL A 200 -2.25 4.52 -10.49
CA VAL A 200 -2.37 5.54 -11.54
C VAL A 200 -3.83 5.78 -11.93
N ILE A 201 -4.64 4.73 -11.97
CA ILE A 201 -6.02 4.79 -12.53
C ILE A 201 -6.95 5.61 -11.64
N GLY A 202 -7.01 5.31 -10.36
CA GLY A 202 -7.92 5.95 -9.43
C GLY A 202 -7.70 7.46 -9.30
N PRO A 203 -6.48 7.95 -9.00
CA PRO A 203 -6.21 9.39 -8.95
C PRO A 203 -6.49 10.10 -10.28
N THR A 204 -6.25 9.44 -11.43
CA THR A 204 -6.55 10.01 -12.74
C THR A 204 -8.06 10.17 -12.93
N LEU A 205 -8.85 9.14 -12.63
CA LEU A 205 -10.31 9.22 -12.69
C LEU A 205 -10.87 10.25 -11.71
N PHE A 206 -10.34 10.30 -10.50
CA PHE A 206 -10.71 11.32 -9.51
C PHE A 206 -10.45 12.73 -10.06
N GLY A 207 -9.27 12.98 -10.64
CA GLY A 207 -8.92 14.28 -11.21
C GLY A 207 -9.84 14.70 -12.36
N ILE A 208 -10.22 13.77 -13.24
CA ILE A 208 -11.14 14.05 -14.36
C ILE A 208 -12.55 14.41 -13.83
N VAL A 209 -13.05 13.64 -12.87
CA VAL A 209 -14.40 13.88 -12.29
C VAL A 209 -14.44 15.16 -11.45
N ALA A 210 -13.35 15.49 -10.75
CA ALA A 210 -13.27 16.71 -9.94
C ALA A 210 -13.18 18.00 -10.78
N GLN A 211 -12.82 17.90 -12.06
CA GLN A 211 -12.74 19.04 -12.99
C GLN A 211 -14.00 19.22 -13.85
N ALA A 212 -14.92 18.26 -13.84
CA ALA A 212 -16.19 18.30 -14.59
C ALA A 212 -17.30 18.96 -13.77
#